data_fad849cc5a98c16ac80219de02d7b0ea
#
_entry.id   fad849cc5a98c16ac80219de02d7b0ea
#
_cell.length_a   1.000
_cell.length_b   1.000
_cell.length_c   1.000
_cell.angle_alpha   90.00
_cell.angle_beta   90.00
_cell.angle_gamma   90.00
#
_symmetry.space_group_name_H-M   'P 1'
#
loop_
_entity.id
_entity.type
_entity.pdbx_description
1 polymer ?
#
loop_
_entity_poly.entity_id
_entity_poly.type
_entity_poly.pdbx_seq_one_letter_code
_entity_poly.pdbx_strand_id
1 'polypeptide(L)'
;MSNIGEKVENLVKMQIEDLGYSLYDVQYVKEGQDYYLRIFIEKPNGSIDLNDCEKVNDGINDLLDKADYIKEQYFLEVSSTGLEKVLRRDEHLEQNIGKDVEVKLFKAVDINSAENDMDTLESKLRKEQDEDKQNRKNKKAKKSKNSKQKEISGVLENFDKEKVTLKLEDERTIDLERSNIAQVKLIFDWNSL
;
A
#
# COMPACT_ATOMS: atom_id res chain seq x y z
N MET A 1 15.39 16.89 -5.94
CA MET A 1 14.56 17.96 -5.34
C MET A 1 13.66 17.28 -4.36
N SER A 2 13.70 17.65 -3.06
CA SER A 2 12.78 17.09 -2.08
C SER A 2 11.34 17.45 -2.50
N ASN A 3 10.48 16.45 -2.49
CA ASN A 3 9.05 16.61 -2.79
C ASN A 3 8.43 17.58 -1.77
N ILE A 4 7.48 18.44 -2.19
CA ILE A 4 6.75 19.37 -1.30
C ILE A 4 6.14 18.60 -0.13
N GLY A 5 5.57 17.41 -0.39
CA GLY A 5 5.03 16.54 0.65
C GLY A 5 6.03 16.21 1.77
N GLU A 6 7.27 15.83 1.44
CA GLU A 6 8.32 15.54 2.42
C GLU A 6 8.72 16.78 3.24
N LYS A 7 8.76 17.96 2.62
CA LYS A 7 9.07 19.21 3.34
C LYS A 7 7.98 19.55 4.34
N VAL A 8 6.72 19.44 3.93
CA VAL A 8 5.56 19.69 4.78
C VAL A 8 5.50 18.66 5.89
N GLU A 9 5.72 17.38 5.59
CA GLU A 9 5.77 16.31 6.59
C GLU A 9 6.76 16.62 7.71
N ASN A 10 8.00 16.92 7.35
CA ASN A 10 9.05 17.26 8.32
C ASN A 10 8.70 18.51 9.14
N LEU A 11 7.96 19.44 8.56
CA LEU A 11 7.54 20.67 9.24
C LEU A 11 6.45 20.42 10.29
N VAL A 12 5.41 19.64 9.93
CA VAL A 12 4.19 19.51 10.75
C VAL A 12 4.21 18.31 11.71
N LYS A 13 5.11 17.34 11.50
CA LYS A 13 5.13 16.09 12.25
C LYS A 13 5.19 16.29 13.77
N MET A 14 6.15 17.05 14.26
CA MET A 14 6.28 17.31 15.69
C MET A 14 5.04 18.02 16.27
N GLN A 15 4.51 19.00 15.54
CA GLN A 15 3.33 19.73 16.02
C GLN A 15 2.09 18.84 16.11
N ILE A 16 1.90 17.91 15.16
CA ILE A 16 0.82 16.93 15.18
C ILE A 16 0.99 15.95 16.34
N GLU A 17 2.23 15.49 16.60
CA GLU A 17 2.57 14.62 17.73
C GLU A 17 2.33 15.33 19.07
N ASP A 18 2.70 16.59 19.21
CA ASP A 18 2.45 17.41 20.40
C ASP A 18 0.96 17.62 20.71
N LEU A 19 0.13 17.62 19.66
CA LEU A 19 -1.33 17.68 19.77
C LEU A 19 -1.95 16.34 20.19
N GLY A 20 -1.17 15.24 20.22
CA GLY A 20 -1.59 13.91 20.61
C GLY A 20 -2.05 13.01 19.47
N TYR A 21 -1.68 13.34 18.24
CA TYR A 21 -1.99 12.56 17.03
C TYR A 21 -0.71 12.02 16.38
N SER A 22 -0.85 11.03 15.51
CA SER A 22 0.24 10.55 14.66
C SER A 22 0.01 11.00 13.23
N LEU A 23 1.05 11.50 12.58
CA LEU A 23 1.02 11.80 11.16
C LEU A 23 1.20 10.50 10.37
N TYR A 24 0.21 10.15 9.55
CA TYR A 24 0.23 8.96 8.70
C TYR A 24 0.83 9.23 7.32
N ASP A 25 0.32 10.25 6.62
CA ASP A 25 0.76 10.59 5.26
C ASP A 25 0.50 12.07 4.94
N VAL A 26 1.31 12.62 4.05
CA VAL A 26 1.15 13.98 3.49
C VAL A 26 1.16 13.90 1.98
N GLN A 27 0.13 14.45 1.34
CA GLN A 27 -0.01 14.46 -0.10
C GLN A 27 -0.22 15.88 -0.60
N TYR A 28 0.60 16.29 -1.56
CA TYR A 28 0.37 17.51 -2.32
C TYR A 28 0.01 17.12 -3.75
N VAL A 29 -1.24 17.30 -4.11
CA VAL A 29 -1.81 16.84 -5.38
C VAL A 29 -2.53 17.94 -6.12
N LYS A 30 -2.55 17.87 -7.45
CA LYS A 30 -3.35 18.74 -8.30
C LYS A 30 -4.53 17.96 -8.86
N GLU A 31 -5.73 18.46 -8.61
CA GLU A 31 -6.97 17.88 -9.13
C GLU A 31 -7.72 18.96 -9.95
N GLY A 32 -7.78 18.76 -11.25
CA GLY A 32 -8.31 19.76 -12.17
C GLY A 32 -7.46 21.03 -12.19
N GLN A 33 -8.04 22.16 -11.72
CA GLN A 33 -7.34 23.45 -11.62
C GLN A 33 -6.80 23.73 -10.21
N ASP A 34 -7.27 22.99 -9.20
CA ASP A 34 -7.01 23.26 -7.79
C ASP A 34 -5.90 22.36 -7.25
N TYR A 35 -5.17 22.86 -6.25
CA TYR A 35 -4.17 22.12 -5.49
C TYR A 35 -4.71 21.79 -4.12
N TYR A 36 -4.37 20.61 -3.64
CA TYR A 36 -4.76 20.08 -2.34
C TYR A 36 -3.53 19.65 -1.55
N LEU A 37 -3.44 20.12 -0.32
CA LEU A 37 -2.51 19.61 0.68
C LEU A 37 -3.31 18.74 1.64
N ARG A 38 -3.19 17.42 1.51
CA ARG A 38 -3.89 16.44 2.33
C ARG A 38 -2.98 15.90 3.41
N ILE A 39 -3.43 15.98 4.65
CA ILE A 39 -2.74 15.51 5.84
C ILE A 39 -3.59 14.44 6.48
N PHE A 40 -3.07 13.22 6.50
CA PHE A 40 -3.74 12.07 7.10
C PHE A 40 -3.20 11.84 8.50
N ILE A 41 -4.11 11.80 9.47
CA ILE A 41 -3.76 11.63 10.88
C ILE A 41 -4.41 10.39 11.50
N GLU A 42 -3.79 9.91 12.56
CA GLU A 42 -4.27 8.80 13.37
C GLU A 42 -4.22 9.17 14.85
N LYS A 43 -5.01 8.45 15.63
CA LYS A 43 -5.06 8.56 17.09
C LYS A 43 -4.62 7.23 17.68
N PRO A 44 -3.76 7.21 18.71
CA PRO A 44 -3.28 5.97 19.31
C PRO A 44 -4.43 5.09 19.85
N ASN A 45 -5.50 5.73 20.32
CA ASN A 45 -6.68 5.06 20.86
C ASN A 45 -7.95 5.71 20.31
N GLY A 46 -8.75 4.94 19.58
CA GLY A 46 -10.04 5.38 19.05
C GLY A 46 -10.01 5.88 17.61
N SER A 47 -11.13 6.40 17.15
CA SER A 47 -11.30 6.97 15.81
C SER A 47 -11.07 8.47 15.82
N ILE A 48 -10.60 9.00 14.70
CA ILE A 48 -10.52 10.45 14.44
C ILE A 48 -11.93 10.98 14.15
N ASP A 49 -12.30 12.06 14.81
CA ASP A 49 -13.53 12.81 14.54
C ASP A 49 -13.25 14.18 13.91
N LEU A 50 -14.31 14.94 13.64
CA LEU A 50 -14.20 16.25 13.00
C LEU A 50 -13.45 17.26 13.88
N ASN A 51 -13.66 17.21 15.21
CA ASN A 51 -12.97 18.13 16.13
C ASN A 51 -11.47 17.83 16.19
N ASP A 52 -11.08 16.57 16.07
CA ASP A 52 -9.67 16.17 15.96
C ASP A 52 -9.03 16.78 14.70
N CYS A 53 -9.73 16.70 13.57
CA CYS A 53 -9.26 17.30 12.30
C CYS A 53 -9.14 18.83 12.38
N GLU A 54 -10.14 19.49 12.95
CA GLU A 54 -10.13 20.95 13.16
C GLU A 54 -8.96 21.38 14.06
N LYS A 55 -8.78 20.70 15.19
CA LYS A 55 -7.68 20.96 16.12
C LYS A 55 -6.30 20.85 15.46
N VAL A 56 -6.09 19.83 14.65
CA VAL A 56 -4.82 19.66 13.92
C VAL A 56 -4.69 20.72 12.84
N ASN A 57 -5.75 20.99 12.06
CA ASN A 57 -5.77 22.02 11.04
C ASN A 57 -5.33 23.38 11.60
N ASP A 58 -5.92 23.82 12.71
CA ASP A 58 -5.59 25.07 13.36
C ASP A 58 -4.17 25.07 13.90
N GLY A 59 -3.72 23.95 14.47
CA GLY A 59 -2.39 23.81 15.05
C GLY A 59 -1.25 23.88 14.05
N ILE A 60 -1.49 23.53 12.77
CA ILE A 60 -0.45 23.52 11.73
C ILE A 60 -0.53 24.68 10.74
N ASN A 61 -1.67 25.38 10.68
CA ASN A 61 -1.90 26.43 9.68
C ASN A 61 -0.83 27.54 9.74
N ASP A 62 -0.55 28.07 10.93
CA ASP A 62 0.48 29.08 11.14
C ASP A 62 1.90 28.62 10.73
N LEU A 63 2.19 27.33 10.88
CA LEU A 63 3.49 26.75 10.48
C LEU A 63 3.61 26.72 8.96
N LEU A 64 2.54 26.32 8.29
CA LEU A 64 2.49 26.25 6.83
C LEU A 64 2.61 27.65 6.21
N ASP A 65 1.91 28.63 6.77
CA ASP A 65 1.96 30.03 6.31
C ASP A 65 3.36 30.63 6.48
N LYS A 66 4.00 30.40 7.61
CA LYS A 66 5.37 30.90 7.86
C LYS A 66 6.43 30.24 7.00
N ALA A 67 6.26 28.93 6.70
CA ALA A 67 7.21 28.18 5.89
C ALA A 67 7.12 28.51 4.41
N ASP A 68 5.93 28.86 3.92
CA ASP A 68 5.65 29.28 2.56
C ASP A 68 6.28 28.36 1.48
N TYR A 69 6.19 27.03 1.71
CA TYR A 69 6.76 26.02 0.80
C TYR A 69 5.97 25.87 -0.49
N ILE A 70 4.64 26.18 -0.43
CA ILE A 70 3.71 26.07 -1.55
C ILE A 70 3.37 27.50 -2.01
N LYS A 71 3.65 27.79 -3.26
CA LYS A 71 3.42 29.13 -3.84
C LYS A 71 2.06 29.28 -4.50
N GLU A 72 1.47 28.17 -4.89
CA GLU A 72 0.15 28.10 -5.47
C GLU A 72 -0.91 28.20 -4.35
N GLN A 73 -2.08 28.73 -4.70
CA GLN A 73 -3.24 28.62 -3.82
C GLN A 73 -3.64 27.14 -3.71
N TYR A 74 -3.87 26.66 -2.49
CA TYR A 74 -4.24 25.28 -2.22
C TYR A 74 -5.30 25.18 -1.14
N PHE A 75 -6.01 24.07 -1.12
CA PHE A 75 -6.91 23.69 -0.04
C PHE A 75 -6.17 22.77 0.93
N LEU A 76 -6.19 23.14 2.22
CA LEU A 76 -5.70 22.27 3.29
C LEU A 76 -6.82 21.33 3.73
N GLU A 77 -6.57 20.04 3.62
CA GLU A 77 -7.49 18.98 4.06
C GLU A 77 -6.81 18.12 5.11
N VAL A 78 -7.35 18.12 6.34
CA VAL A 78 -6.94 17.21 7.42
C VAL A 78 -8.01 16.14 7.59
N SER A 79 -7.62 14.89 7.55
CA SER A 79 -8.56 13.76 7.64
C SER A 79 -7.96 12.52 8.31
N SER A 80 -8.82 11.57 8.69
CA SER A 80 -8.40 10.24 9.10
C SER A 80 -7.94 9.42 7.89
N THR A 81 -7.18 8.35 8.15
CA THR A 81 -6.79 7.36 7.11
C THR A 81 -7.96 6.50 6.61
N GLY A 82 -9.10 6.54 7.32
CA GLY A 82 -10.24 5.64 7.08
C GLY A 82 -9.96 4.21 7.55
N LEU A 83 -10.94 3.32 7.35
CA LEU A 83 -10.82 1.90 7.71
C LEU A 83 -9.90 1.14 6.74
N GLU A 84 -9.98 1.47 5.45
CA GLU A 84 -9.17 0.87 4.39
C GLU A 84 -7.96 1.76 4.09
N LYS A 85 -6.93 1.65 4.93
CA LYS A 85 -5.71 2.47 4.81
C LYS A 85 -4.96 2.18 3.52
N VAL A 86 -4.52 3.23 2.83
CA VAL A 86 -3.66 3.11 1.65
C VAL A 86 -2.20 3.04 2.09
N LEU A 87 -1.52 1.94 1.73
CA LEU A 87 -0.11 1.71 2.06
C LEU A 87 0.77 2.30 0.96
N ARG A 88 1.31 3.50 1.18
CA ARG A 88 2.09 4.23 0.18
C ARG A 88 3.60 4.15 0.37
N ARG A 89 4.04 3.89 1.60
CA ARG A 89 5.45 3.90 2.00
C ARG A 89 5.89 2.52 2.44
N ASP A 90 7.19 2.33 2.47
CA ASP A 90 7.77 1.07 2.91
C ASP A 90 7.45 0.80 4.39
N GLU A 91 7.44 1.84 5.24
CA GLU A 91 7.04 1.72 6.65
C GLU A 91 5.59 1.25 6.80
N HIS A 92 4.69 1.70 5.91
CA HIS A 92 3.30 1.24 5.91
C HIS A 92 3.19 -0.24 5.51
N LEU A 93 3.97 -0.69 4.53
CA LEU A 93 4.02 -2.10 4.15
C LEU A 93 4.58 -2.95 5.27
N GLU A 94 5.71 -2.54 5.87
CA GLU A 94 6.37 -3.26 6.96
C GLU A 94 5.45 -3.47 8.17
N GLN A 95 4.73 -2.43 8.60
CA GLN A 95 3.78 -2.51 9.73
C GLN A 95 2.55 -3.37 9.46
N ASN A 96 2.32 -3.72 8.19
CA ASN A 96 1.13 -4.45 7.76
C ASN A 96 1.44 -5.80 7.10
N ILE A 97 2.68 -6.31 7.21
CA ILE A 97 3.01 -7.69 6.85
C ILE A 97 2.10 -8.65 7.63
N GLY A 98 1.58 -9.66 6.95
CA GLY A 98 0.65 -10.65 7.50
C GLY A 98 -0.83 -10.22 7.50
N LYS A 99 -1.16 -9.03 7.00
CA LYS A 99 -2.55 -8.56 6.87
C LYS A 99 -3.08 -8.68 5.46
N ASP A 100 -4.40 -8.77 5.33
CA ASP A 100 -5.09 -8.79 4.06
C ASP A 100 -5.02 -7.42 3.38
N VAL A 101 -4.61 -7.43 2.11
CA VAL A 101 -4.51 -6.25 1.27
C VAL A 101 -5.16 -6.47 -0.08
N GLU A 102 -5.68 -5.40 -0.66
CA GLU A 102 -6.07 -5.31 -2.07
C GLU A 102 -5.02 -4.50 -2.82
N VAL A 103 -4.48 -5.07 -3.88
CA VAL A 103 -3.51 -4.41 -4.76
C VAL A 103 -4.16 -4.10 -6.09
N LYS A 104 -4.21 -2.81 -6.46
CA LYS A 104 -4.63 -2.35 -7.78
C LYS A 104 -3.42 -2.16 -8.67
N LEU A 105 -3.52 -2.66 -9.90
CA LEU A 105 -2.45 -2.66 -10.89
C LEU A 105 -2.77 -1.76 -12.09
N PHE A 106 -1.75 -1.13 -12.66
CA PHE A 106 -1.86 -0.43 -13.93
C PHE A 106 -2.15 -1.39 -15.09
N LYS A 107 -1.45 -2.53 -15.12
CA LYS A 107 -1.62 -3.59 -16.13
C LYS A 107 -2.03 -4.89 -15.46
N ALA A 108 -2.99 -5.59 -16.07
CA ALA A 108 -3.45 -6.88 -15.57
C ALA A 108 -2.34 -7.94 -15.60
N VAL A 109 -2.23 -8.71 -14.51
CA VAL A 109 -1.29 -9.81 -14.34
C VAL A 109 -2.05 -11.13 -14.37
N ASP A 110 -1.42 -12.18 -14.90
CA ASP A 110 -1.98 -13.53 -14.93
C ASP A 110 -1.77 -14.22 -13.58
N ILE A 111 -2.85 -14.44 -12.82
CA ILE A 111 -2.79 -15.08 -11.50
C ILE A 111 -2.32 -16.54 -11.60
N ASN A 112 -2.42 -17.19 -12.76
CA ASN A 112 -1.89 -18.54 -12.95
C ASN A 112 -0.34 -18.58 -12.95
N SER A 113 0.33 -17.43 -12.97
CA SER A 113 1.77 -17.32 -12.79
C SER A 113 2.22 -17.42 -11.32
N ALA A 114 1.26 -17.42 -10.37
CA ALA A 114 1.54 -17.59 -8.95
C ALA A 114 2.20 -18.95 -8.68
N GLU A 115 3.25 -18.96 -7.87
CA GLU A 115 4.00 -20.15 -7.52
C GLU A 115 3.44 -20.81 -6.26
N ASN A 116 3.48 -22.15 -6.20
CA ASN A 116 3.20 -22.88 -4.97
C ASN A 116 4.51 -23.07 -4.18
N ASP A 117 4.52 -22.74 -2.90
CA ASP A 117 5.69 -22.94 -2.03
C ASP A 117 6.19 -24.40 -2.03
N MET A 118 5.28 -25.37 -2.17
CA MET A 118 5.64 -26.78 -2.27
C MET A 118 6.36 -27.13 -3.57
N ASP A 119 5.97 -26.51 -4.70
CA ASP A 119 6.63 -26.76 -5.99
C ASP A 119 8.05 -26.19 -6.04
N THR A 120 8.30 -25.10 -5.30
CA THR A 120 9.62 -24.46 -5.22
C THR A 120 10.62 -25.31 -4.43
N LEU A 121 10.19 -25.94 -3.34
CA LEU A 121 11.03 -26.88 -2.55
C LEU A 121 11.31 -28.17 -3.31
N GLU A 122 10.29 -28.78 -3.92
CA GLU A 122 10.47 -29.98 -4.75
C GLU A 122 11.32 -29.71 -6.01
N SER A 123 11.17 -28.53 -6.64
CA SER A 123 11.98 -28.18 -7.81
C SER A 123 13.44 -27.91 -7.46
N LYS A 124 13.73 -27.38 -6.27
CA LYS A 124 15.12 -27.23 -5.76
C LYS A 124 15.75 -28.59 -5.41
N LEU A 125 14.98 -29.50 -4.81
CA LEU A 125 15.45 -30.85 -4.50
C LEU A 125 15.62 -31.73 -5.74
N ARG A 126 14.81 -31.52 -6.80
CA ARG A 126 14.92 -32.25 -8.07
C ARG A 126 16.08 -31.80 -8.95
N LYS A 127 16.47 -30.51 -8.88
CA LYS A 127 17.64 -30.00 -9.63
C LYS A 127 18.98 -30.55 -9.15
N GLU A 128 19.02 -31.19 -7.99
CA GLU A 128 20.23 -31.88 -7.50
C GLU A 128 20.28 -33.38 -7.86
N GLN A 129 19.25 -33.97 -8.50
CA GLN A 129 19.20 -35.40 -8.73
C GLN A 129 18.86 -35.90 -10.14
N ASP A 130 18.56 -35.05 -11.13
CA ASP A 130 18.21 -35.55 -12.47
C ASP A 130 18.82 -34.78 -13.65
N GLU A 131 20.05 -35.09 -13.99
CA GLU A 131 20.44 -35.29 -15.38
C GLU A 131 20.02 -36.72 -15.77
N ASP A 132 18.82 -36.91 -16.26
CA ASP A 132 18.43 -37.80 -17.37
C ASP A 132 16.92 -38.11 -17.41
N LYS A 133 16.41 -38.01 -18.64
CA LYS A 133 15.18 -38.59 -19.21
C LYS A 133 13.92 -37.75 -19.34
N GLN A 134 13.80 -37.28 -20.61
CA GLN A 134 12.53 -37.05 -21.30
C GLN A 134 11.46 -38.10 -20.95
N ASN A 135 10.29 -37.69 -20.52
CA ASN A 135 9.06 -38.24 -21.11
C ASN A 135 7.84 -37.33 -20.90
N ARG A 136 7.16 -37.06 -22.01
CA ARG A 136 5.92 -36.31 -22.13
C ARG A 136 4.76 -37.14 -21.57
N LYS A 137 3.84 -36.54 -20.78
CA LYS A 137 2.40 -36.75 -20.95
C LYS A 137 1.57 -35.73 -20.12
N ASN A 138 0.89 -34.88 -20.84
CA ASN A 138 -0.42 -34.27 -20.61
C ASN A 138 -1.06 -34.40 -19.21
N LYS A 139 -1.09 -33.32 -18.43
CA LYS A 139 -2.25 -32.99 -17.63
C LYS A 139 -2.83 -31.65 -18.16
N LYS A 140 -3.96 -31.73 -18.87
CA LYS A 140 -4.82 -30.59 -19.18
C LYS A 140 -5.42 -30.10 -17.86
N ALA A 141 -4.79 -29.12 -17.22
CA ALA A 141 -5.46 -28.29 -16.22
C ALA A 141 -6.47 -27.41 -16.99
N LYS A 142 -7.72 -27.39 -16.53
CA LYS A 142 -8.78 -26.52 -17.05
C LYS A 142 -8.30 -25.07 -16.93
N LYS A 143 -7.93 -24.42 -18.02
CA LYS A 143 -7.73 -22.99 -18.11
C LYS A 143 -9.06 -22.31 -17.80
N SER A 144 -9.18 -21.71 -16.64
CA SER A 144 -10.20 -20.74 -16.32
C SER A 144 -10.06 -19.53 -17.27
N LYS A 145 -11.15 -19.15 -17.88
CA LYS A 145 -11.24 -18.19 -19.00
C LYS A 145 -11.07 -16.72 -18.59
N ASN A 146 -10.47 -16.38 -17.46
CA ASN A 146 -10.12 -14.98 -17.10
C ASN A 146 -9.04 -14.98 -16.00
N SER A 147 -7.82 -15.33 -16.39
CA SER A 147 -6.69 -15.37 -15.45
C SER A 147 -6.02 -14.01 -15.24
N LYS A 148 -6.32 -13.01 -16.09
CA LYS A 148 -5.73 -11.67 -15.99
C LYS A 148 -6.58 -10.76 -15.14
N GLN A 149 -6.00 -10.29 -14.04
CA GLN A 149 -6.66 -9.37 -13.10
C GLN A 149 -5.85 -8.09 -12.91
N LYS A 150 -6.55 -7.00 -12.64
CA LYS A 150 -5.98 -5.69 -12.27
C LYS A 150 -6.13 -5.39 -10.77
N GLU A 151 -6.98 -6.14 -10.09
CA GLU A 151 -7.19 -6.06 -8.65
C GLU A 151 -6.96 -7.45 -8.08
N ILE A 152 -6.01 -7.55 -7.15
CA ILE A 152 -5.58 -8.81 -6.55
C ILE A 152 -5.63 -8.63 -5.04
N SER A 153 -6.38 -9.51 -4.36
CA SER A 153 -6.45 -9.56 -2.91
C SER A 153 -5.63 -10.74 -2.39
N GLY A 154 -5.00 -10.54 -1.25
CA GLY A 154 -4.21 -11.56 -0.59
C GLY A 154 -3.54 -11.03 0.67
N VAL A 155 -2.86 -11.91 1.40
CA VAL A 155 -2.07 -11.52 2.57
C VAL A 155 -0.75 -10.94 2.11
N LEU A 156 -0.39 -9.75 2.61
CA LEU A 156 0.92 -9.15 2.36
C LEU A 156 1.99 -9.99 3.07
N GLU A 157 2.80 -10.72 2.31
CA GLU A 157 3.79 -11.64 2.87
C GLU A 157 5.17 -10.99 2.98
N ASN A 158 5.58 -10.30 1.93
CA ASN A 158 6.88 -9.65 1.87
C ASN A 158 6.89 -8.51 0.85
N PHE A 159 7.91 -7.66 0.90
CA PHE A 159 8.17 -6.65 -0.12
C PHE A 159 9.66 -6.31 -0.17
N ASP A 160 10.10 -5.81 -1.31
CA ASP A 160 11.42 -5.24 -1.51
C ASP A 160 11.33 -3.97 -2.40
N LYS A 161 12.45 -3.49 -2.92
CA LYS A 161 12.49 -2.28 -3.77
C LYS A 161 11.84 -2.47 -5.14
N GLU A 162 11.71 -3.70 -5.59
CA GLU A 162 11.25 -4.04 -6.94
C GLU A 162 9.85 -4.64 -6.95
N LYS A 163 9.47 -5.37 -5.89
CA LYS A 163 8.24 -6.14 -5.84
C LYS A 163 7.55 -6.16 -4.49
N VAL A 164 6.28 -6.52 -4.53
CA VAL A 164 5.44 -6.84 -3.37
C VAL A 164 4.95 -8.28 -3.56
N THR A 165 5.13 -9.12 -2.57
CA THR A 165 4.73 -10.53 -2.56
C THR A 165 3.43 -10.69 -1.79
N LEU A 166 2.42 -11.27 -2.43
CA LEU A 166 1.15 -11.60 -1.81
C LEU A 166 0.97 -13.12 -1.74
N LYS A 167 0.43 -13.59 -0.62
CA LYS A 167 -0.11 -14.94 -0.48
C LYS A 167 -1.60 -14.91 -0.80
N LEU A 168 -2.02 -15.69 -1.79
CA LEU A 168 -3.40 -15.80 -2.25
C LEU A 168 -4.21 -16.76 -1.35
N GLU A 169 -5.53 -16.73 -1.47
CA GLU A 169 -6.45 -17.62 -0.71
C GLU A 169 -6.18 -19.11 -0.94
N ASP A 170 -5.65 -19.49 -2.09
CA ASP A 170 -5.27 -20.88 -2.44
C ASP A 170 -3.83 -21.24 -2.03
N GLU A 171 -3.24 -20.47 -1.14
CA GLU A 171 -1.89 -20.58 -0.58
C GLU A 171 -0.74 -20.40 -1.58
N ARG A 172 -1.03 -20.07 -2.83
CA ARG A 172 0.01 -19.68 -3.79
C ARG A 172 0.52 -18.27 -3.50
N THR A 173 1.78 -18.04 -3.82
CA THR A 173 2.38 -16.71 -3.75
C THR A 173 2.48 -16.07 -5.13
N ILE A 174 2.30 -14.76 -5.20
CA ILE A 174 2.46 -13.97 -6.40
C ILE A 174 3.32 -12.74 -6.13
N ASP A 175 4.32 -12.55 -6.98
CA ASP A 175 5.16 -11.37 -6.97
C ASP A 175 4.60 -10.31 -7.93
N LEU A 176 4.34 -9.11 -7.42
CA LEU A 176 3.82 -7.99 -8.16
C LEU A 176 4.89 -6.90 -8.26
N GLU A 177 5.30 -6.54 -9.47
CA GLU A 177 6.27 -5.46 -9.69
C GLU A 177 5.74 -4.13 -9.16
N ARG A 178 6.50 -3.43 -8.33
CA ARG A 178 6.11 -2.12 -7.77
C ARG A 178 5.83 -1.08 -8.84
N SER A 179 6.53 -1.15 -9.97
CA SER A 179 6.29 -0.31 -11.16
C SER A 179 4.90 -0.49 -11.76
N ASN A 180 4.27 -1.65 -11.54
CA ASN A 180 2.92 -1.97 -12.01
C ASN A 180 1.84 -1.76 -10.95
N ILE A 181 2.21 -1.47 -9.70
CA ILE A 181 1.26 -1.24 -8.61
C ILE A 181 0.77 0.21 -8.67
N ALA A 182 -0.54 0.38 -8.81
CA ALA A 182 -1.19 1.69 -8.72
C ALA A 182 -1.52 2.06 -7.27
N GLN A 183 -1.94 1.07 -6.46
CA GLN A 183 -2.34 1.27 -5.08
C GLN A 183 -2.28 -0.04 -4.30
N VAL A 184 -1.91 0.02 -3.03
CA VAL A 184 -2.08 -1.06 -2.04
C VAL A 184 -2.98 -0.54 -0.94
N LYS A 185 -4.05 -1.26 -0.60
CA LYS A 185 -5.02 -0.92 0.44
C LYS A 185 -5.15 -2.06 1.43
N LEU A 186 -5.26 -1.76 2.73
CA LEU A 186 -5.71 -2.74 3.71
C LEU A 186 -7.16 -3.11 3.46
N ILE A 187 -7.46 -4.39 3.55
CA ILE A 187 -8.83 -4.89 3.61
C ILE A 187 -9.27 -4.85 5.07
N PHE A 188 -10.39 -4.21 5.34
CA PHE A 188 -10.96 -4.17 6.68
C PHE A 188 -11.77 -5.44 6.93
N ASP A 189 -11.43 -6.18 8.00
CA ASP A 189 -12.20 -7.35 8.42
C ASP A 189 -13.42 -6.92 9.23
N TRP A 190 -14.59 -6.92 8.59
CA TRP A 190 -15.88 -6.61 9.22
C TRP A 190 -16.33 -7.62 10.26
N ASN A 191 -15.69 -8.80 10.33
CA ASN A 191 -16.04 -9.83 11.30
C ASN A 191 -15.26 -9.70 12.63
N SER A 192 -14.33 -8.76 12.69
CA SER A 192 -13.46 -8.51 13.87
C SER A 192 -14.02 -7.42 14.82
N LEU A 193 -15.26 -6.93 14.60
CA LEU A 193 -15.94 -5.93 15.43
C LEU A 193 -16.76 -6.55 16.57
#